data_c0c8f7093b852a622d606d5064c3f5b0
#
_entry.id   c0c8f7093b852a622d606d5064c3f5b0
#
_cell.length_a   1.000
_cell.length_b   1.000
_cell.length_c   1.000
_cell.angle_alpha   90.00
_cell.angle_beta   90.00
_cell.angle_gamma   90.00
#
_symmetry.space_group_name_H-M   'P 1'
#
loop_
_entity.id
_entity.type
_entity.pdbx_description
1 polymer ?
#
loop_
_entity_poly.entity_id
_entity_poly.type
_entity_poly.pdbx_seq_one_letter_code
_entity_poly.pdbx_strand_id
1 'polypeptide(L)'
;QILQQGGAGQRWSTEIDYTAISDNDYLRDLNSSGLDVNRTAQVAKRARAAYQGDHWLLGIKGEELRALSTAKWPHRELPRINADGRYQWGNWVLGLNNEYTYFDVNSTFENDNPEFIDNLLVGERFRTDYSLTWDKDWVWGFFKPSAIVKSLSYQLDEDRLAEGAEPDPSLV
;
A
#
# COMPACT_ATOMS: atom_id res chain seq x y z
N GLN A 1 4.76 1.00 -21.77
CA GLN A 1 4.89 0.21 -20.54
C GLN A 1 6.32 -0.27 -20.38
N ILE A 2 6.86 -0.15 -19.17
CA ILE A 2 8.17 -0.70 -18.79
C ILE A 2 7.92 -1.60 -17.60
N LEU A 3 8.30 -2.86 -17.69
CA LEU A 3 8.28 -3.81 -16.59
C LEU A 3 9.70 -4.29 -16.35
N GLN A 4 10.23 -4.05 -15.16
CA GLN A 4 11.56 -4.51 -14.76
C GLN A 4 11.45 -5.25 -13.42
N GLN A 5 12.07 -6.42 -13.38
CA GLN A 5 12.21 -7.22 -12.16
C GLN A 5 13.68 -7.57 -11.96
N GLY A 6 14.16 -7.45 -10.74
CA GLY A 6 15.53 -7.73 -10.37
C GLY A 6 15.62 -8.50 -9.05
N GLY A 7 16.77 -9.15 -8.81
CA GLY A 7 17.09 -9.79 -7.55
C GLY A 7 16.53 -11.21 -7.37
N ALA A 8 16.13 -11.91 -8.43
CA ALA A 8 15.70 -13.29 -8.33
C ALA A 8 16.79 -14.16 -7.66
N GLY A 9 16.44 -14.83 -6.55
CA GLY A 9 17.38 -15.64 -5.77
C GLY A 9 18.36 -14.86 -4.89
N GLN A 10 18.24 -13.54 -4.83
CA GLN A 10 19.02 -12.67 -3.95
C GLN A 10 18.21 -12.29 -2.71
N ARG A 11 18.90 -11.77 -1.65
CA ARG A 11 18.22 -11.19 -0.47
C ARG A 11 17.44 -9.92 -0.80
N TRP A 12 17.82 -9.22 -1.86
CA TRP A 12 17.15 -8.03 -2.38
C TRP A 12 16.35 -8.38 -3.63
N SER A 13 15.16 -7.86 -3.72
CA SER A 13 14.32 -7.90 -4.92
C SER A 13 13.79 -6.51 -5.23
N THR A 14 13.71 -6.20 -6.52
CA THR A 14 13.15 -4.95 -7.01
C THR A 14 12.16 -5.23 -8.13
N GLU A 15 11.10 -4.45 -8.18
CA GLU A 15 10.10 -4.51 -9.24
C GLU A 15 9.66 -3.09 -9.59
N ILE A 16 9.68 -2.80 -10.88
CA ILE A 16 9.19 -1.52 -11.41
C ILE A 16 8.22 -1.85 -12.53
N ASP A 17 6.99 -1.38 -12.38
CA ASP A 17 5.96 -1.39 -13.42
C ASP A 17 5.56 0.06 -13.69
N TYR A 18 6.01 0.55 -14.82
CA TYR A 18 5.75 1.91 -15.23
C TYR A 18 4.96 1.92 -16.53
N THR A 19 3.73 2.37 -16.46
CA THR A 19 2.89 2.60 -17.62
C THR A 19 2.57 4.09 -17.70
N ALA A 20 2.93 4.73 -18.82
CA ALA A 20 2.56 6.10 -19.12
C ALA A 20 1.70 6.14 -20.39
N ILE A 21 0.65 6.91 -20.34
CA ILE A 21 -0.23 7.20 -21.47
C ILE A 21 -0.21 8.72 -21.66
N SER A 22 0.12 9.17 -22.85
CA SER A 22 0.22 10.60 -23.18
C SER A 22 -1.16 11.24 -23.43
N ASP A 23 -2.14 10.41 -23.79
CA ASP A 23 -3.49 10.85 -24.13
C ASP A 23 -4.52 9.99 -23.39
N ASN A 24 -5.42 10.62 -22.63
CA ASN A 24 -6.48 9.93 -21.90
C ASN A 24 -7.52 9.30 -22.84
N ASP A 25 -7.71 9.88 -24.02
CA ASP A 25 -8.68 9.41 -25.01
C ASP A 25 -8.13 8.28 -25.89
N TYR A 26 -6.80 8.05 -25.90
CA TYR A 26 -6.15 7.01 -26.69
C TYR A 26 -6.74 5.61 -26.48
N LEU A 27 -7.03 5.24 -25.25
CA LEU A 27 -7.63 3.93 -24.94
C LEU A 27 -9.13 3.88 -25.26
N ARG A 28 -9.82 5.02 -25.25
CA ARG A 28 -11.21 5.13 -25.70
C ARG A 28 -11.31 4.94 -27.21
N ASP A 29 -10.42 5.55 -27.95
CA ASP A 29 -10.39 5.48 -29.41
C ASP A 29 -10.00 4.07 -29.91
N LEU A 30 -9.09 3.39 -29.23
CA LEU A 30 -8.75 2.00 -29.52
C LEU A 30 -9.93 1.05 -29.27
N ASN A 31 -10.75 1.30 -28.28
CA ASN A 31 -11.93 0.47 -27.98
C ASN A 31 -13.03 0.63 -29.05
N SER A 32 -13.11 1.79 -29.71
CA SER A 32 -14.03 2.04 -30.83
C SER A 32 -13.65 1.26 -32.08
N SER A 33 -12.40 0.79 -32.20
CA SER A 33 -11.90 0.01 -33.33
C SER A 33 -12.01 -1.51 -33.15
N GLY A 34 -12.76 -2.01 -32.13
CA GLY A 34 -13.08 -3.43 -31.99
C GLY A 34 -11.97 -4.31 -31.39
N LEU A 35 -10.93 -3.71 -30.84
CA LEU A 35 -9.95 -4.38 -30.02
C LEU A 35 -10.45 -4.44 -28.58
N ASP A 36 -10.61 -5.63 -28.04
CA ASP A 36 -10.99 -5.87 -26.63
C ASP A 36 -9.82 -5.46 -25.70
N VAL A 37 -9.62 -4.15 -25.55
CA VAL A 37 -8.67 -3.60 -24.59
C VAL A 37 -9.33 -3.69 -23.23
N ASN A 38 -8.77 -4.57 -22.38
CA ASN A 38 -9.22 -4.77 -21.02
C ASN A 38 -9.37 -3.41 -20.33
N ARG A 39 -10.60 -3.05 -19.95
CA ARG A 39 -10.98 -1.75 -19.38
C ARG A 39 -10.40 -1.57 -17.98
N THR A 40 -9.09 -1.48 -17.87
CA THR A 40 -8.48 -0.96 -16.65
C THR A 40 -8.77 0.54 -16.60
N ALA A 41 -9.74 0.91 -15.79
CA ALA A 41 -10.09 2.32 -15.56
C ALA A 41 -8.95 3.13 -14.91
N GLN A 42 -7.79 2.53 -14.70
CA GLN A 42 -6.64 3.12 -14.02
C GLN A 42 -5.33 2.61 -14.63
N VAL A 43 -4.37 3.51 -14.75
CA VAL A 43 -2.99 3.20 -15.14
C VAL A 43 -2.12 3.31 -13.91
N ALA A 44 -1.46 2.22 -13.56
CA ALA A 44 -0.62 2.16 -12.38
C ALA A 44 0.85 2.45 -12.75
N LYS A 45 1.50 3.25 -11.91
CA LYS A 45 2.96 3.36 -11.82
C LYS A 45 3.36 2.81 -10.45
N ARG A 46 4.13 1.74 -10.45
CA ARG A 46 4.56 1.06 -9.23
C ARG A 46 6.06 0.91 -9.19
N ALA A 47 6.61 1.12 -8.01
CA ALA A 47 7.98 0.72 -7.71
C ALA A 47 7.99 0.01 -6.36
N ARG A 48 8.67 -1.12 -6.28
CA ARG A 48 8.80 -1.90 -5.07
C ARG A 48 10.24 -2.37 -4.91
N ALA A 49 10.75 -2.29 -3.68
CA ALA A 49 11.97 -2.96 -3.28
C ALA A 49 11.70 -3.74 -2.00
N ALA A 50 12.27 -4.93 -1.89
CA ALA A 50 12.16 -5.76 -0.70
C ALA A 50 13.51 -6.38 -0.35
N TYR A 51 13.75 -6.56 0.95
CA TYR A 51 14.89 -7.25 1.50
C TYR A 51 14.44 -8.39 2.40
N GLN A 52 14.93 -9.58 2.13
CA GLN A 52 14.67 -10.77 2.94
C GLN A 52 15.93 -11.15 3.71
N GLY A 53 15.92 -10.85 5.01
CA GLY A 53 16.93 -11.30 5.97
C GLY A 53 16.53 -12.64 6.59
N ASP A 54 17.32 -13.08 7.57
CA ASP A 54 17.08 -14.38 8.25
C ASP A 54 15.84 -14.31 9.17
N HIS A 55 15.56 -13.14 9.73
CA HIS A 55 14.46 -12.91 10.66
C HIS A 55 13.53 -11.77 10.23
N TRP A 56 13.90 -10.98 9.21
CA TRP A 56 13.19 -9.80 8.78
C TRP A 56 12.88 -9.84 7.30
N LEU A 57 11.68 -9.42 6.96
CA LEU A 57 11.27 -9.03 5.63
C LEU A 57 10.97 -7.54 5.65
N LEU A 58 11.79 -6.75 4.97
CA LEU A 58 11.61 -5.32 4.82
C LEU A 58 11.11 -5.02 3.41
N GLY A 59 10.13 -4.15 3.28
CA GLY A 59 9.59 -3.74 1.99
C GLY A 59 9.34 -2.24 1.94
N ILE A 60 9.57 -1.67 0.77
CA ILE A 60 9.12 -0.32 0.43
C ILE A 60 8.39 -0.38 -0.91
N LYS A 61 7.25 0.24 -0.97
CA LYS A 61 6.39 0.32 -2.16
C LYS A 61 5.96 1.76 -2.36
N GLY A 62 6.01 2.22 -3.62
CA GLY A 62 5.34 3.42 -4.06
C GLY A 62 4.37 3.05 -5.17
N GLU A 63 3.14 3.57 -5.10
CA GLU A 63 2.11 3.34 -6.10
C GLU A 63 1.37 4.63 -6.38
N GLU A 64 1.33 5.01 -7.66
CA GLU A 64 0.52 6.09 -8.19
C GLU A 64 -0.48 5.50 -9.17
N LEU A 65 -1.76 5.67 -8.88
CA LEU A 65 -2.86 5.28 -9.76
C LEU A 65 -3.35 6.51 -10.50
N ARG A 66 -3.36 6.48 -11.84
CA ARG A 66 -3.99 7.50 -12.66
C ARG A 66 -5.33 6.99 -13.13
N ALA A 67 -6.42 7.64 -12.71
CA ALA A 67 -7.74 7.34 -13.21
C ALA A 67 -7.86 7.79 -14.68
N LEU A 68 -8.41 6.94 -15.53
CA LEU A 68 -8.70 7.24 -16.95
C LEU A 68 -10.13 7.77 -17.12
N SER A 69 -10.92 7.80 -16.07
CA SER A 69 -12.29 8.37 -16.09
C SER A 69 -12.45 9.33 -14.92
N THR A 70 -13.26 10.35 -15.10
CA THR A 70 -13.56 11.41 -14.11
C THR A 70 -14.35 10.93 -12.89
N ALA A 71 -14.65 9.63 -12.80
CA ALA A 71 -15.56 9.09 -11.78
C ALA A 71 -14.87 8.52 -10.54
N LYS A 72 -13.54 8.46 -10.46
CA LYS A 72 -12.82 7.94 -9.28
C LYS A 72 -11.58 8.75 -8.98
N TRP A 73 -11.46 9.14 -7.72
CA TRP A 73 -10.36 9.87 -7.12
C TRP A 73 -9.11 8.98 -7.02
N PRO A 74 -7.99 9.31 -7.65
CA PRO A 74 -6.77 8.52 -7.52
C PRO A 74 -6.05 8.88 -6.22
N HIS A 75 -6.17 8.05 -5.22
CA HIS A 75 -5.27 8.10 -4.08
C HIS A 75 -3.87 7.63 -4.48
N ARG A 76 -2.88 8.22 -3.88
CA ARG A 76 -1.48 7.97 -4.07
C ARG A 76 -0.90 7.43 -2.77
N GLU A 77 -0.42 6.20 -2.79
CA GLU A 77 0.31 5.62 -1.64
C GLU A 77 1.81 5.84 -1.84
N LEU A 78 2.39 6.79 -1.15
CA LEU A 78 3.81 7.14 -1.30
C LEU A 78 4.42 7.69 -0.01
N PRO A 79 5.31 6.98 0.66
CA PRO A 79 5.64 5.57 0.53
C PRO A 79 4.76 4.67 1.41
N ARG A 80 4.72 3.37 1.08
CA ARG A 80 4.30 2.32 2.01
C ARG A 80 5.52 1.51 2.39
N ILE A 81 5.82 1.43 3.67
CA ILE A 81 6.95 0.72 4.23
C ILE A 81 6.42 -0.37 5.15
N ASN A 82 6.90 -1.59 4.98
CA ASN A 82 6.60 -2.68 5.88
C ASN A 82 7.87 -3.32 6.44
N ALA A 83 7.81 -3.74 7.69
CA ALA A 83 8.87 -4.44 8.39
C ALA A 83 8.27 -5.60 9.18
N ASP A 84 8.43 -6.80 8.65
CA ASP A 84 7.90 -8.03 9.22
C ASP A 84 9.04 -8.84 9.82
N GLY A 85 8.98 -9.07 11.12
CA GLY A 85 9.98 -9.83 11.87
C GLY A 85 9.42 -11.14 12.42
N ARG A 86 10.24 -12.19 12.41
CA ARG A 86 9.90 -13.46 13.06
C ARG A 86 11.10 -14.02 13.78
N TYR A 87 10.90 -14.29 15.06
CA TYR A 87 11.90 -14.90 15.93
C TYR A 87 11.36 -16.15 16.58
N GLN A 88 12.21 -17.14 16.71
CA GLN A 88 11.88 -18.37 17.39
C GLN A 88 13.01 -18.78 18.31
N TRP A 89 12.68 -19.02 19.59
CA TRP A 89 13.63 -19.53 20.59
C TRP A 89 12.94 -20.57 21.47
N GLY A 90 13.45 -21.77 21.43
CA GLY A 90 12.80 -22.90 22.09
C GLY A 90 11.37 -23.10 21.58
N ASN A 91 10.41 -23.01 22.49
CA ASN A 91 8.99 -23.14 22.18
C ASN A 91 8.30 -21.78 21.92
N TRP A 92 9.03 -20.67 21.95
CA TRP A 92 8.46 -19.35 21.77
C TRP A 92 8.61 -18.87 20.32
N VAL A 93 7.54 -18.31 19.79
CA VAL A 93 7.51 -17.67 18.48
C VAL A 93 7.01 -16.25 18.65
N LEU A 94 7.84 -15.27 18.29
CA LEU A 94 7.51 -13.85 18.25
C LEU A 94 7.30 -13.44 16.80
N GLY A 95 6.15 -12.86 16.50
CA GLY A 95 5.82 -12.21 15.24
C GLY A 95 5.71 -10.70 15.44
N LEU A 96 6.34 -9.93 14.57
CA LEU A 96 6.34 -8.46 14.57
C LEU A 96 5.97 -7.98 13.18
N ASN A 97 4.82 -7.34 13.01
CA ASN A 97 4.43 -6.75 11.74
C ASN A 97 4.23 -5.24 11.95
N ASN A 98 4.93 -4.45 11.15
CA ASN A 98 4.85 -3.00 11.16
C ASN A 98 4.60 -2.51 9.76
N GLU A 99 3.65 -1.61 9.60
CA GLU A 99 3.33 -0.95 8.35
C GLU A 99 3.20 0.56 8.58
N TYR A 100 3.92 1.31 7.78
CA TYR A 100 3.76 2.75 7.66
C TYR A 100 3.29 3.05 6.24
N THR A 101 2.26 3.88 6.12
CA THR A 101 1.73 4.30 4.82
C THR A 101 1.44 5.80 4.89
N TYR A 102 1.95 6.53 3.92
CA TYR A 102 1.59 7.91 3.65
C TYR A 102 0.61 7.95 2.47
N PHE A 103 -0.51 8.63 2.66
CA PHE A 103 -1.54 8.83 1.65
C PHE A 103 -1.51 10.27 1.20
N ASP A 104 -1.48 10.49 -0.10
CA ASP A 104 -1.50 11.79 -0.72
C ASP A 104 -2.46 11.79 -1.91
N VAL A 105 -2.83 12.97 -2.38
CA VAL A 105 -3.63 13.18 -3.57
C VAL A 105 -2.74 13.60 -4.72
N ASN A 106 -3.04 13.12 -5.92
CA ASN A 106 -2.25 13.48 -7.09
C ASN A 106 -2.36 14.99 -7.38
N SER A 107 -1.21 15.68 -7.34
CA SER A 107 -1.11 17.13 -7.56
C SER A 107 -1.67 17.62 -8.91
N THR A 108 -1.69 16.76 -9.92
CA THR A 108 -2.29 17.10 -11.23
C THR A 108 -3.79 17.24 -11.10
N PHE A 109 -4.41 16.44 -10.24
CA PHE A 109 -5.83 16.48 -9.98
C PHE A 109 -6.22 17.68 -9.11
N GLU A 110 -5.33 18.05 -8.19
CA GLU A 110 -5.45 19.23 -7.33
C GLU A 110 -5.62 20.53 -8.14
N ASN A 111 -4.82 20.69 -9.19
CA ASN A 111 -4.88 21.89 -10.04
C ASN A 111 -6.16 21.99 -10.87
N ASP A 112 -6.77 20.85 -11.24
CA ASP A 112 -7.94 20.82 -12.12
C ASP A 112 -9.26 20.98 -11.36
N ASN A 113 -9.29 20.74 -10.04
CA ASN A 113 -10.52 20.71 -9.24
C ASN A 113 -10.32 21.24 -7.82
N PRO A 114 -10.02 22.52 -7.62
CA PRO A 114 -9.70 23.08 -6.30
C PRO A 114 -10.86 22.99 -5.29
N GLU A 115 -12.11 23.00 -5.73
CA GLU A 115 -13.28 22.95 -4.85
C GLU A 115 -13.51 21.61 -4.16
N PHE A 116 -12.85 20.55 -4.62
CA PHE A 116 -13.02 19.20 -4.08
C PHE A 116 -11.88 18.75 -3.16
N ILE A 117 -10.81 19.54 -3.06
CA ILE A 117 -9.61 19.18 -2.29
C ILE A 117 -9.86 19.27 -0.80
N ASP A 118 -10.75 20.16 -0.36
CA ASP A 118 -11.05 20.43 1.04
C ASP A 118 -11.59 19.21 1.83
N ASN A 119 -11.97 18.13 1.12
CA ASN A 119 -12.51 16.91 1.73
C ASN A 119 -11.64 15.66 1.52
N LEU A 120 -10.47 15.80 0.89
CA LEU A 120 -9.57 14.66 0.66
C LEU A 120 -8.62 14.48 1.83
N LEU A 121 -8.72 13.33 2.48
CA LEU A 121 -7.86 12.97 3.59
C LEU A 121 -6.45 12.68 3.10
N VAL A 122 -5.51 13.52 3.51
CA VAL A 122 -4.07 13.34 3.37
C VAL A 122 -3.51 13.06 4.74
N GLY A 123 -2.61 12.10 4.85
CA GLY A 123 -2.05 11.79 6.17
C GLY A 123 -1.26 10.50 6.21
N GLU A 124 -0.90 10.14 7.40
CA GLU A 124 -0.06 8.99 7.71
C GLU A 124 -0.85 7.94 8.49
N ARG A 125 -0.57 6.68 8.18
CA ARG A 125 -1.07 5.53 8.93
C ARG A 125 0.10 4.70 9.42
N PHE A 126 0.10 4.41 10.71
CA PHE A 126 1.02 3.48 11.32
C PHE A 126 0.25 2.33 11.96
N ARG A 127 0.52 1.11 11.51
CA ARG A 127 -0.09 -0.12 11.99
C ARG A 127 0.97 -1.05 12.54
N THR A 128 0.71 -1.62 13.70
CA THR A 128 1.54 -2.66 14.32
C THR A 128 0.68 -3.83 14.76
N ASP A 129 1.14 -5.05 14.43
CA ASP A 129 0.53 -6.29 14.88
C ASP A 129 1.65 -7.16 15.48
N TYR A 130 1.67 -7.32 16.80
CA TYR A 130 2.65 -8.13 17.51
C TYR A 130 2.00 -9.37 18.10
N SER A 131 2.65 -10.51 17.93
CA SER A 131 2.16 -11.78 18.43
C SER A 131 3.26 -12.53 19.16
N LEU A 132 2.94 -13.10 20.33
CA LEU A 132 3.80 -14.00 21.07
C LEU A 132 3.04 -15.32 21.28
N THR A 133 3.58 -16.39 20.74
CA THR A 133 3.00 -17.74 20.83
C THR A 133 3.96 -18.68 21.55
N TRP A 134 3.44 -19.46 22.49
CA TRP A 134 4.16 -20.59 23.05
C TRP A 134 3.69 -21.88 22.39
N ASP A 135 4.57 -22.50 21.62
CA ASP A 135 4.26 -23.67 20.78
C ASP A 135 4.87 -24.92 21.41
N LYS A 136 4.03 -25.78 21.96
CA LYS A 136 4.47 -27.04 22.61
C LYS A 136 3.65 -28.20 22.08
N ASP A 137 4.37 -29.15 21.49
CA ASP A 137 3.82 -30.43 21.04
C ASP A 137 4.27 -31.56 21.94
N TRP A 138 3.36 -32.53 22.19
CA TRP A 138 3.60 -33.81 22.86
C TRP A 138 3.04 -34.93 21.98
N VAL A 139 3.42 -36.15 22.23
CA VAL A 139 2.94 -37.35 21.49
C VAL A 139 1.41 -37.46 21.50
N TRP A 140 0.78 -37.00 22.58
CA TRP A 140 -0.68 -37.10 22.82
C TRP A 140 -1.46 -35.80 22.54
N GLY A 141 -0.79 -34.73 22.18
CA GLY A 141 -1.49 -33.45 21.89
C GLY A 141 -0.54 -32.28 21.78
N PHE A 142 -1.13 -31.10 21.54
CA PHE A 142 -0.39 -29.85 21.46
C PHE A 142 -1.08 -28.76 22.31
N PHE A 143 -0.32 -27.74 22.67
CA PHE A 143 -0.82 -26.55 23.35
C PHE A 143 -0.11 -25.31 22.80
N LYS A 144 -0.89 -24.36 22.24
CA LYS A 144 -0.37 -23.19 21.52
C LYS A 144 -1.09 -21.88 21.93
N PRO A 145 -0.90 -21.45 23.21
CA PRO A 145 -1.43 -20.16 23.63
C PRO A 145 -0.74 -19.02 22.86
N SER A 146 -1.51 -18.01 22.47
CA SER A 146 -1.02 -16.84 21.76
C SER A 146 -1.57 -15.57 22.37
N ALA A 147 -0.71 -14.57 22.55
CA ALA A 147 -1.07 -13.20 22.88
C ALA A 147 -0.83 -12.32 21.65
N ILE A 148 -1.80 -11.48 21.31
CA ILE A 148 -1.72 -10.60 20.16
C ILE A 148 -2.03 -9.18 20.61
N VAL A 149 -1.18 -8.23 20.22
CA VAL A 149 -1.37 -6.80 20.43
C VAL A 149 -1.41 -6.13 19.06
N LYS A 150 -2.47 -5.38 18.81
CA LYS A 150 -2.65 -4.61 17.57
C LYS A 150 -2.81 -3.14 17.90
N SER A 151 -2.13 -2.29 17.15
CA SER A 151 -2.27 -0.84 17.25
C SER A 151 -2.40 -0.26 15.85
N LEU A 152 -3.26 0.73 15.74
CA LEU A 152 -3.49 1.48 14.52
C LEU A 152 -3.57 2.96 14.89
N SER A 153 -2.68 3.76 14.30
CA SER A 153 -2.62 5.20 14.50
C SER A 153 -2.70 5.90 13.16
N TYR A 154 -3.50 6.97 13.11
CA TYR A 154 -3.60 7.88 11.98
C TYR A 154 -3.15 9.25 12.43
N GLN A 155 -2.41 9.92 11.57
CA GLN A 155 -2.09 11.33 11.69
C GLN A 155 -2.53 12.02 10.39
N LEU A 156 -3.64 12.74 10.47
CA LEU A 156 -4.21 13.46 9.33
C LEU A 156 -3.60 14.86 9.26
N ASP A 157 -3.46 15.37 8.05
CA ASP A 157 -3.03 16.74 7.80
C ASP A 157 -4.23 17.68 7.99
N GLU A 158 -4.33 18.27 9.19
CA GLU A 158 -5.45 19.13 9.59
C GLU A 158 -5.49 20.45 8.80
N ASP A 159 -4.37 20.89 8.24
CA ASP A 159 -4.31 22.13 7.46
C ASP A 159 -5.13 22.07 6.16
N ARG A 160 -5.52 20.87 5.75
CA ARG A 160 -6.34 20.60 4.54
C ARG A 160 -7.79 20.21 4.85
N LEU A 161 -8.16 20.14 6.13
CA LEU A 161 -9.55 19.92 6.50
C LEU A 161 -10.28 21.27 6.53
N ALA A 162 -11.39 21.36 5.82
CA ALA A 162 -12.26 22.54 5.94
C ALA A 162 -12.69 22.74 7.40
N GLU A 163 -12.68 23.99 7.86
CA GLU A 163 -13.02 24.35 9.24
C GLU A 163 -14.40 23.78 9.61
N GLY A 164 -14.45 22.73 10.44
CA GLY A 164 -15.69 22.06 10.85
C GLY A 164 -16.00 20.71 10.18
N ALA A 165 -15.15 20.21 9.29
CA ALA A 165 -15.31 18.86 8.75
C ALA A 165 -14.72 17.82 9.72
N GLU A 166 -15.56 16.92 10.24
CA GLU A 166 -15.05 15.72 10.94
C GLU A 166 -14.50 14.73 9.91
N PRO A 167 -13.26 14.23 10.11
CA PRO A 167 -12.70 13.24 9.22
C PRO A 167 -13.50 11.92 9.28
N ASP A 168 -13.99 11.45 8.14
CA ASP A 168 -14.64 10.15 8.04
C ASP A 168 -13.59 9.03 7.86
N PRO A 169 -13.32 8.22 8.90
CA PRO A 169 -12.31 7.17 8.83
C PRO A 169 -12.65 6.02 7.88
N SER A 170 -13.85 6.00 7.33
CA SER A 170 -14.28 4.98 6.35
C SER A 170 -13.74 5.24 4.93
N LEU A 171 -13.18 6.42 4.69
CA LEU A 171 -12.65 6.84 3.39
C LEU A 171 -11.16 6.52 3.18
N VAL A 172 -10.50 5.87 4.15
CA VAL A 172 -9.06 5.51 4.13
C VAL A 172 -8.84 4.03 3.87
#